data_b982ef69e29940d2dbb5e00d32a4f031
#
_entry.id   b982ef69e29940d2dbb5e00d32a4f031
#
_cell.length_a   1.000
_cell.length_b   1.000
_cell.length_c   1.000
_cell.angle_alpha   90.00
_cell.angle_beta   90.00
_cell.angle_gamma   90.00
#
_symmetry.space_group_name_H-M   'P 1'
#
loop_
_entity.id
_entity.type
_entity.pdbx_description
1 polymer ?
#
loop_
_entity_poly.entity_id
_entity_poly.type
_entity_poly.pdbx_seq_one_letter_code
_entity_poly.pdbx_strand_id
1 'polypeptide(L)'
;MGILRTDRVAGLGGANAITGSVNFTNDGATGTGDYLRVDRKDNSDFNLSTNDFTIEFWMYSRNVGSSLHLVTFAASSVSASSDAGFYVRQYGGVVQGYCFEGNNSIGVVATGSLSIDKWYHIAYVRSGSTFTMYLDGTSTATASSAEAANFNAGWNLNIGSAYSDLYHYNGYLSNLRIINGTALYTSNFTPNTRLTNVANTVLLACQSCGNVLQEGTNKTIHLVRDNNDNTTPQATHFTPNSPVGFSTTTDAGSQYGSTFDGFGSFATSTYMVPPSGNTRERNRGRAVMAGGMAYPTIAGTMIEMLEIQSGGHTQDFGDLPSGRSVGAPMSSSTRGVFGGGLDGPDRKNTIEFVTIASTGNATDFGDLSEAIGYLGGVSNQNRGLILGGNGPSSPNNTNQIEYITIATAGNSADFGQLTRIGYGSAGSGSSTRGLAFGGYAAPAVTNIIDYVTIASTGNATDFGDTTVARASGASFSSTTRAVFGGGYTPSPTPSTELNVVDYVTIASTGDAQDFGDLSIQGSYFYGTSDQTRGIFNGRMTNQPYTGDPIIDTVIIATTGNAVEWGEQHRMDSGPHDGQALVRRSSMMVSDSHGGL
;
A
#
# COMPACT_ATOMS: atom_id res chain seq x y z
N MET A 1 -9.12 1.97 -30.62
CA MET A 1 -8.75 3.39 -30.50
C MET A 1 -8.41 3.61 -29.02
N GLY A 2 -7.11 3.65 -28.69
CA GLY A 2 -6.68 3.76 -27.29
C GLY A 2 -6.94 5.17 -26.77
N ILE A 3 -7.60 5.28 -25.62
CA ILE A 3 -7.71 6.56 -24.92
C ILE A 3 -6.32 6.89 -24.39
N LEU A 4 -5.68 7.93 -24.94
CA LEU A 4 -4.45 8.50 -24.38
C LEU A 4 -4.80 9.10 -23.01
N ARG A 5 -4.20 8.57 -21.96
CA ARG A 5 -4.18 9.25 -20.67
C ARG A 5 -3.34 10.52 -20.80
N THR A 6 -3.93 11.66 -20.51
CA THR A 6 -3.26 12.95 -20.56
C THR A 6 -2.12 13.08 -19.54
N ASP A 7 -2.10 12.25 -18.51
CA ASP A 7 -1.03 12.17 -17.50
C ASP A 7 0.25 11.48 -18.00
N ARG A 8 0.19 10.78 -19.17
CA ARG A 8 1.34 10.08 -19.75
C ARG A 8 1.86 10.69 -21.06
N VAL A 9 1.34 11.81 -21.50
CA VAL A 9 1.88 12.51 -22.65
C VAL A 9 2.97 13.47 -22.16
N ALA A 10 4.20 12.99 -22.14
CA ALA A 10 5.35 13.85 -21.93
C ALA A 10 5.37 14.92 -23.02
N GLY A 11 5.13 16.19 -22.66
CA GLY A 11 5.18 17.33 -23.58
C GLY A 11 3.90 18.15 -23.69
N LEU A 12 2.76 17.70 -23.16
CA LEU A 12 1.59 18.58 -23.02
C LEU A 12 1.62 19.27 -21.66
N GLY A 13 2.55 20.19 -21.47
CA GLY A 13 2.56 21.18 -20.40
C GLY A 13 1.40 22.16 -20.55
N GLY A 14 0.18 21.65 -20.63
CA GLY A 14 -1.02 22.46 -20.67
C GLY A 14 -1.61 22.62 -19.27
N ALA A 15 -2.21 23.77 -19.01
CA ALA A 15 -2.84 24.18 -17.76
C ALA A 15 -3.96 23.26 -17.22
N ASN A 16 -4.20 22.09 -17.82
CA ASN A 16 -5.33 21.20 -17.56
C ASN A 16 -4.94 19.77 -17.19
N ALA A 17 -3.74 19.51 -16.67
CA ALA A 17 -3.43 18.19 -16.13
C ALA A 17 -4.24 17.98 -14.84
N ILE A 18 -4.98 16.88 -14.76
CA ILE A 18 -5.77 16.48 -13.59
C ILE A 18 -4.81 16.33 -12.41
N THR A 19 -4.99 17.16 -11.38
CA THR A 19 -4.32 17.04 -10.09
C THR A 19 -5.28 16.38 -9.12
N GLY A 20 -4.75 15.77 -8.07
CA GLY A 20 -5.51 15.20 -6.97
C GLY A 20 -5.46 16.07 -5.71
N SER A 21 -6.17 15.62 -4.72
CA SER A 21 -6.08 16.09 -3.35
C SER A 21 -6.18 14.92 -2.38
N VAL A 22 -5.87 15.18 -1.12
CA VAL A 22 -6.09 14.23 -0.02
C VAL A 22 -7.26 14.73 0.82
N ASN A 23 -8.25 13.89 1.00
CA ASN A 23 -9.39 14.09 1.87
C ASN A 23 -9.05 13.59 3.28
N PHE A 24 -9.00 14.48 4.25
CA PHE A 24 -8.87 14.18 5.66
C PHE A 24 -10.25 14.23 6.28
N THR A 25 -10.66 13.14 6.90
CA THR A 25 -11.93 13.05 7.62
C THR A 25 -11.65 12.94 9.10
N ASN A 26 -12.10 13.92 9.88
CA ASN A 26 -12.04 13.89 11.34
C ASN A 26 -13.47 13.81 11.86
N ASP A 27 -13.77 12.89 12.76
CA ASP A 27 -15.07 12.72 13.38
C ASP A 27 -15.41 13.81 14.44
N GLY A 28 -14.47 14.73 14.68
CA GLY A 28 -14.62 15.81 15.65
C GLY A 28 -14.24 15.43 17.07
N ALA A 29 -13.78 14.20 17.33
CA ALA A 29 -13.26 13.80 18.62
C ALA A 29 -11.83 14.34 18.82
N THR A 30 -11.53 14.82 20.00
CA THR A 30 -10.17 15.21 20.37
C THR A 30 -9.34 13.95 20.60
N GLY A 31 -8.33 13.72 19.79
CA GLY A 31 -7.36 12.63 19.94
C GLY A 31 -7.56 11.43 19.03
N THR A 32 -8.47 11.52 18.05
CA THR A 32 -8.67 10.45 17.05
C THR A 32 -8.65 11.02 15.64
N GLY A 33 -7.90 10.40 14.74
CA GLY A 33 -7.86 10.77 13.33
C GLY A 33 -6.56 10.36 12.64
N ASP A 34 -6.70 9.86 11.45
CA ASP A 34 -5.58 9.45 10.61
C ASP A 34 -4.90 10.66 9.97
N TYR A 35 -3.60 10.57 9.76
CA TYR A 35 -2.81 11.63 9.15
C TYR A 35 -1.63 11.06 8.34
N LEU A 36 -0.96 11.92 7.59
CA LEU A 36 0.24 11.56 6.85
C LEU A 36 1.49 12.05 7.59
N ARG A 37 2.57 11.27 7.55
CA ARG A 37 3.85 11.61 8.16
C ARG A 37 5.01 11.34 7.19
N VAL A 38 5.90 12.30 7.05
CA VAL A 38 7.15 12.11 6.29
C VAL A 38 8.14 11.32 7.14
N ASP A 39 8.87 10.40 6.52
CA ASP A 39 9.89 9.57 7.19
C ASP A 39 10.98 10.45 7.84
N ARG A 40 11.39 10.07 9.06
CA ARG A 40 12.41 10.78 9.84
C ARG A 40 13.79 10.84 9.18
N LYS A 41 14.11 9.90 8.31
CA LYS A 41 15.38 9.93 7.54
C LYS A 41 15.56 11.20 6.73
N ASP A 42 14.45 11.84 6.35
CA ASP A 42 14.41 13.04 5.51
C ASP A 42 14.29 14.36 6.31
N ASN A 43 14.28 14.31 7.64
CA ASN A 43 14.00 15.46 8.51
C ASN A 43 15.00 16.62 8.36
N SER A 44 16.25 16.35 7.98
CA SER A 44 17.25 17.41 7.76
C SER A 44 16.81 18.45 6.74
N ASP A 45 15.98 18.06 5.78
CA ASP A 45 15.47 18.93 4.73
C ASP A 45 14.45 19.96 5.26
N PHE A 46 13.86 19.71 6.43
CA PHE A 46 12.89 20.59 7.10
C PHE A 46 13.53 21.50 8.15
N ASN A 47 14.86 21.58 8.19
CA ASN A 47 15.58 22.55 9.00
C ASN A 47 15.49 23.94 8.37
N LEU A 48 14.46 24.69 8.72
CA LEU A 48 14.23 26.03 8.18
C LEU A 48 15.21 27.06 8.76
N SER A 49 15.67 26.91 10.02
CA SER A 49 16.63 27.82 10.67
C SER A 49 16.34 29.30 10.37
N THR A 50 17.33 30.02 9.84
CA THR A 50 17.18 31.40 9.34
C THR A 50 16.95 31.46 7.84
N ASN A 51 16.78 30.34 7.17
CA ASN A 51 16.62 30.26 5.73
C ASN A 51 15.35 30.97 5.26
N ASP A 52 15.42 31.52 4.05
CA ASP A 52 14.21 31.80 3.29
C ASP A 52 13.45 30.51 3.05
N PHE A 53 12.12 30.55 3.11
CA PHE A 53 11.31 29.38 2.83
C PHE A 53 9.94 29.75 2.26
N THR A 54 9.29 28.76 1.65
CA THR A 54 7.89 28.82 1.24
C THR A 54 7.19 27.52 1.62
N ILE A 55 6.09 27.63 2.37
CA ILE A 55 5.15 26.52 2.65
C ILE A 55 3.83 26.92 2.03
N GLU A 56 3.37 26.18 1.04
CA GLU A 56 2.15 26.52 0.31
C GLU A 56 1.31 25.29 -0.02
N PHE A 57 0.01 25.48 -0.12
CA PHE A 57 -0.96 24.44 -0.46
C PHE A 57 -2.32 25.03 -0.80
N TRP A 58 -3.16 24.24 -1.44
CA TRP A 58 -4.59 24.48 -1.53
C TRP A 58 -5.31 23.72 -0.42
N MET A 59 -6.24 24.38 0.26
CA MET A 59 -7.07 23.80 1.31
C MET A 59 -8.56 24.04 1.07
N TYR A 60 -9.36 23.08 1.49
CA TYR A 60 -10.81 23.17 1.54
C TYR A 60 -11.27 22.64 2.89
N SER A 61 -11.74 23.49 3.78
CA SER A 61 -12.07 23.12 5.15
C SER A 61 -13.57 22.90 5.32
N ARG A 62 -13.93 21.84 6.04
CA ARG A 62 -15.31 21.56 6.46
C ARG A 62 -15.63 22.10 7.84
N ASN A 63 -14.63 22.57 8.57
CA ASN A 63 -14.77 23.07 9.94
C ASN A 63 -13.81 24.24 10.17
N VAL A 64 -14.26 25.27 10.90
CA VAL A 64 -13.44 26.46 11.20
C VAL A 64 -13.27 26.74 12.69
N GLY A 65 -13.95 26.01 13.57
CA GLY A 65 -14.08 26.37 14.99
C GLY A 65 -12.94 25.92 15.88
N SER A 66 -12.24 24.84 15.54
CA SER A 66 -11.22 24.20 16.38
C SER A 66 -9.80 24.50 15.90
N SER A 67 -8.78 24.20 16.71
CA SER A 67 -7.39 24.18 16.26
C SER A 67 -7.21 22.94 15.37
N LEU A 68 -6.92 23.14 14.09
CA LEU A 68 -6.75 22.06 13.09
C LEU A 68 -5.40 22.26 12.41
N HIS A 69 -4.50 21.31 12.56
CA HIS A 69 -3.16 21.42 11.98
C HIS A 69 -3.12 20.87 10.56
N LEU A 70 -2.59 21.68 9.66
CA LEU A 70 -2.46 21.37 8.23
C LEU A 70 -1.09 20.76 7.94
N VAL A 71 -0.04 21.39 8.47
CA VAL A 71 1.35 20.94 8.36
C VAL A 71 2.06 21.28 9.67
N THR A 72 2.74 20.31 10.28
CA THR A 72 3.44 20.48 11.56
C THR A 72 4.77 19.76 11.56
N PHE A 73 5.84 20.44 11.94
CA PHE A 73 7.15 19.86 12.22
C PHE A 73 7.47 20.03 13.70
N ALA A 74 7.33 18.94 14.47
CA ALA A 74 7.44 18.98 15.93
C ALA A 74 7.81 17.60 16.51
N ALA A 75 8.13 17.57 17.82
CA ALA A 75 8.25 16.35 18.59
C ALA A 75 6.95 15.54 18.57
N SER A 76 7.04 14.25 18.86
CA SER A 76 5.85 13.37 18.98
C SER A 76 4.96 13.73 20.19
N SER A 77 5.52 14.39 21.21
CA SER A 77 4.76 14.98 22.32
C SER A 77 5.32 16.39 22.54
N VAL A 78 4.47 17.41 22.40
CA VAL A 78 4.86 18.80 22.61
C VAL A 78 4.43 19.22 24.01
N SER A 79 5.40 19.37 24.91
CA SER A 79 5.19 19.90 26.26
C SER A 79 5.51 21.39 26.36
N ALA A 80 6.30 21.92 25.42
CA ALA A 80 6.68 23.31 25.32
C ALA A 80 6.84 23.76 23.87
N SER A 81 6.85 25.07 23.61
CA SER A 81 7.09 25.61 22.26
C SER A 81 8.48 25.25 21.69
N SER A 82 9.44 24.94 22.57
CA SER A 82 10.77 24.44 22.19
C SER A 82 10.75 23.06 21.50
N ASP A 83 9.64 22.34 21.59
CA ASP A 83 9.46 21.01 20.98
C ASP A 83 8.90 21.09 19.55
N ALA A 84 8.76 22.30 18.99
CA ALA A 84 8.27 22.51 17.63
C ALA A 84 9.21 23.44 16.84
N GLY A 85 9.36 23.16 15.54
CA GLY A 85 10.07 24.01 14.58
C GLY A 85 9.13 24.97 13.89
N PHE A 86 8.08 24.45 13.28
CA PHE A 86 7.05 25.26 12.62
C PHE A 86 5.73 24.51 12.54
N TYR A 87 4.65 25.26 12.39
CA TYR A 87 3.38 24.71 11.93
C TYR A 87 2.53 25.75 11.18
N VAL A 88 1.65 25.23 10.31
CA VAL A 88 0.54 25.97 9.71
C VAL A 88 -0.73 25.31 10.17
N ARG A 89 -1.59 26.07 10.85
CA ARG A 89 -2.86 25.57 11.42
C ARG A 89 -4.03 26.47 11.06
N GLN A 90 -5.22 25.91 11.08
CA GLN A 90 -6.47 26.67 11.10
C GLN A 90 -6.95 26.82 12.54
N TYR A 91 -7.35 28.02 12.93
CA TYR A 91 -7.89 28.32 14.25
C TYR A 91 -8.84 29.51 14.19
N GLY A 92 -10.04 29.37 14.71
CA GLY A 92 -11.01 30.48 14.77
C GLY A 92 -11.38 31.07 13.41
N GLY A 93 -11.42 30.25 12.36
CA GLY A 93 -11.76 30.69 11.01
C GLY A 93 -10.65 31.39 10.24
N VAL A 94 -9.40 31.37 10.72
CA VAL A 94 -8.22 31.90 10.01
C VAL A 94 -7.14 30.82 9.92
N VAL A 95 -6.25 30.90 8.94
CA VAL A 95 -5.02 30.09 8.89
C VAL A 95 -3.87 30.89 9.46
N GLN A 96 -3.13 30.28 10.37
CA GLN A 96 -2.00 30.87 11.06
C GLN A 96 -0.73 30.09 10.76
N GLY A 97 0.37 30.79 10.43
CA GLY A 97 1.72 30.26 10.33
C GLY A 97 2.55 30.64 11.56
N TYR A 98 3.32 29.68 12.05
CA TYR A 98 4.22 29.82 13.19
C TYR A 98 5.58 29.19 12.90
N CYS A 99 6.63 29.86 13.34
CA CYS A 99 7.93 29.24 13.64
C CYS A 99 8.23 29.46 15.13
N PHE A 100 9.16 28.70 15.67
CA PHE A 100 9.53 28.77 17.09
C PHE A 100 11.04 28.91 17.23
N GLU A 101 11.46 29.74 18.20
CA GLU A 101 12.85 29.89 18.66
C GLU A 101 12.86 29.71 20.17
N GLY A 102 13.54 28.66 20.67
CA GLY A 102 13.40 28.27 22.07
C GLY A 102 11.91 28.06 22.41
N ASN A 103 11.43 28.75 23.43
CA ASN A 103 10.02 28.74 23.83
C ASN A 103 9.18 29.88 23.21
N ASN A 104 9.74 30.69 22.33
CA ASN A 104 9.07 31.86 21.76
C ASN A 104 8.51 31.53 20.37
N SER A 105 7.31 32.04 20.09
CA SER A 105 6.76 32.03 18.75
C SER A 105 7.35 33.19 17.95
N ILE A 106 7.89 32.88 16.77
CA ILE A 106 8.42 33.87 15.81
C ILE A 106 7.65 33.77 14.51
N GLY A 107 7.60 34.85 13.74
CA GLY A 107 6.96 34.87 12.43
C GLY A 107 5.47 34.56 12.45
N VAL A 108 4.77 34.90 13.52
CA VAL A 108 3.33 34.65 13.66
C VAL A 108 2.55 35.55 12.72
N VAL A 109 1.92 34.98 11.72
CA VAL A 109 1.09 35.65 10.72
C VAL A 109 -0.19 34.87 10.46
N ALA A 110 -1.26 35.57 10.06
CA ALA A 110 -2.55 34.94 9.83
C ALA A 110 -3.23 35.46 8.56
N THR A 111 -4.11 34.64 7.99
CA THR A 111 -5.03 35.06 6.92
C THR A 111 -6.15 35.94 7.48
N GLY A 112 -6.96 36.53 6.59
CA GLY A 112 -8.31 36.97 6.93
C GLY A 112 -9.24 35.77 7.21
N SER A 113 -10.48 36.07 7.57
CA SER A 113 -11.49 35.04 7.86
C SER A 113 -11.82 34.21 6.62
N LEU A 114 -11.87 32.90 6.81
CA LEU A 114 -12.20 31.91 5.79
C LEU A 114 -13.62 31.41 5.98
N SER A 115 -14.28 31.06 4.88
CA SER A 115 -15.53 30.30 4.89
C SER A 115 -15.23 28.81 4.76
N ILE A 116 -16.10 27.96 5.32
CA ILE A 116 -16.08 26.53 5.03
C ILE A 116 -16.51 26.26 3.58
N ASP A 117 -16.24 25.07 3.11
CA ASP A 117 -16.71 24.55 1.82
C ASP A 117 -16.27 25.39 0.62
N LYS A 118 -15.07 25.94 0.70
CA LYS A 118 -14.44 26.71 -0.35
C LYS A 118 -12.94 26.42 -0.43
N TRP A 119 -12.40 26.33 -1.63
CA TRP A 119 -10.97 26.24 -1.87
C TRP A 119 -10.27 27.59 -1.66
N TYR A 120 -9.14 27.56 -0.95
CA TYR A 120 -8.24 28.69 -0.75
C TYR A 120 -6.80 28.26 -0.98
N HIS A 121 -6.02 29.10 -1.62
CA HIS A 121 -4.57 28.97 -1.66
C HIS A 121 -3.95 29.68 -0.46
N ILE A 122 -3.10 28.98 0.27
CA ILE A 122 -2.35 29.49 1.40
C ILE A 122 -0.86 29.43 1.05
N ALA A 123 -0.12 30.52 1.34
CA ALA A 123 1.34 30.48 1.32
C ALA A 123 1.89 31.21 2.55
N TYR A 124 2.71 30.52 3.33
CA TYR A 124 3.48 31.03 4.44
C TYR A 124 4.95 31.12 4.02
N VAL A 125 5.47 32.35 3.97
CA VAL A 125 6.76 32.65 3.33
C VAL A 125 7.64 33.42 4.30
N ARG A 126 8.93 33.04 4.38
CA ARG A 126 9.99 33.84 4.99
C ARG A 126 10.95 34.36 3.91
N SER A 127 11.18 35.67 3.90
CA SER A 127 12.19 36.32 3.07
C SER A 127 13.08 37.22 3.96
N GLY A 128 14.30 36.77 4.19
CA GLY A 128 15.20 37.39 5.19
C GLY A 128 14.60 37.31 6.60
N SER A 129 14.34 38.47 7.19
CA SER A 129 13.67 38.59 8.50
C SER A 129 12.15 38.75 8.41
N THR A 130 11.57 38.83 7.23
CA THR A 130 10.13 39.07 7.04
C THR A 130 9.38 37.78 6.79
N PHE A 131 8.35 37.51 7.59
CA PHE A 131 7.38 36.48 7.40
C PHE A 131 6.11 37.06 6.81
N THR A 132 5.54 36.42 5.79
CA THR A 132 4.33 36.89 5.12
C THR A 132 3.34 35.74 4.97
N MET A 133 2.06 35.99 5.26
CA MET A 133 0.96 35.10 4.94
C MET A 133 0.24 35.61 3.70
N TYR A 134 0.03 34.73 2.74
CA TYR A 134 -0.76 35.00 1.54
C TYR A 134 -2.02 34.15 1.55
N LEU A 135 -3.15 34.78 1.20
CA LEU A 135 -4.41 34.14 0.93
C LEU A 135 -4.80 34.40 -0.53
N ASP A 136 -4.99 33.36 -1.31
CA ASP A 136 -5.27 33.44 -2.75
C ASP A 136 -4.29 34.37 -3.50
N GLY A 137 -3.02 34.30 -3.09
CA GLY A 137 -1.93 35.10 -3.65
C GLY A 137 -1.86 36.55 -3.18
N THR A 138 -2.76 36.99 -2.31
CA THR A 138 -2.75 38.34 -1.73
C THR A 138 -2.14 38.31 -0.33
N SER A 139 -1.17 39.19 -0.04
CA SER A 139 -0.60 39.33 1.30
C SER A 139 -1.64 39.81 2.30
N THR A 140 -1.80 39.07 3.40
CA THR A 140 -2.80 39.38 4.45
C THR A 140 -2.16 39.88 5.74
N ALA A 141 -0.95 39.41 6.06
CA ALA A 141 -0.24 39.78 7.28
C ALA A 141 1.28 39.61 7.09
N THR A 142 2.04 40.44 7.80
CA THR A 142 3.50 40.33 7.89
C THR A 142 3.96 40.39 9.34
N ALA A 143 5.07 39.70 9.64
CA ALA A 143 5.80 39.79 10.91
C ALA A 143 7.29 39.80 10.64
N SER A 144 8.09 40.25 11.60
CA SER A 144 9.56 40.31 11.42
C SER A 144 10.26 39.61 12.58
N SER A 145 11.20 38.73 12.25
CA SER A 145 12.14 38.13 13.20
C SER A 145 13.41 37.69 12.48
N ALA A 146 14.57 38.00 13.03
CA ALA A 146 15.85 37.50 12.55
C ALA A 146 16.24 36.14 13.14
N GLU A 147 15.48 35.65 14.13
CA GLU A 147 15.78 34.44 14.87
C GLU A 147 15.66 33.18 14.03
N ALA A 148 16.40 32.14 14.44
CA ALA A 148 16.39 30.84 13.79
C ALA A 148 15.23 29.98 14.30
N ALA A 149 14.52 29.31 13.39
CA ALA A 149 13.54 28.33 13.78
C ALA A 149 14.20 27.10 14.44
N ASN A 150 13.56 26.58 15.49
CA ASN A 150 13.99 25.36 16.16
C ASN A 150 14.06 24.16 15.18
N PHE A 151 15.02 23.30 15.43
CA PHE A 151 15.17 22.07 14.66
C PHE A 151 15.65 20.91 15.56
N ASN A 152 15.05 19.74 15.37
CA ASN A 152 15.55 18.49 15.91
C ASN A 152 15.29 17.34 14.91
N ALA A 153 16.33 16.61 14.57
CA ALA A 153 16.23 15.48 13.63
C ALA A 153 15.31 14.35 14.10
N GLY A 154 15.01 14.28 15.40
CA GLY A 154 14.08 13.31 15.99
C GLY A 154 12.59 13.70 15.89
N TRP A 155 12.26 14.89 15.39
CA TRP A 155 10.87 15.35 15.22
C TRP A 155 10.19 14.70 14.02
N ASN A 156 8.88 14.95 13.87
CA ASN A 156 8.09 14.45 12.75
C ASN A 156 7.55 15.61 11.91
N LEU A 157 7.52 15.45 10.60
CA LEU A 157 6.68 16.29 9.74
C LEU A 157 5.35 15.57 9.52
N ASN A 158 4.28 16.11 10.12
CA ASN A 158 2.93 15.60 9.99
C ASN A 158 2.12 16.48 9.03
N ILE A 159 1.23 15.88 8.26
CA ILE A 159 0.30 16.53 7.34
C ILE A 159 -1.12 16.11 7.77
N GLY A 160 -1.96 17.08 8.11
CA GLY A 160 -3.33 16.85 8.58
C GLY A 160 -3.45 16.59 10.08
N SER A 161 -2.35 16.70 10.85
CA SER A 161 -2.36 16.56 12.31
C SER A 161 -1.26 17.41 12.96
N ALA A 162 -1.38 17.67 14.26
CA ALA A 162 -0.35 18.30 15.04
C ALA A 162 0.75 17.30 15.43
N TYR A 163 0.69 16.76 16.62
CA TYR A 163 1.60 15.80 17.22
C TYR A 163 0.77 14.84 18.07
N SER A 164 1.21 13.60 18.21
CA SER A 164 0.58 12.61 19.12
C SER A 164 -0.94 12.55 18.95
N ASP A 165 -1.42 12.38 17.73
CA ASP A 165 -2.85 12.20 17.42
C ASP A 165 -3.77 13.31 17.97
N LEU A 166 -3.36 14.58 17.84
CA LEU A 166 -4.12 15.73 18.26
C LEU A 166 -4.34 16.73 17.14
N TYR A 167 -5.47 17.45 17.19
CA TYR A 167 -5.79 18.58 16.30
C TYR A 167 -5.84 18.21 14.82
N HIS A 168 -6.51 17.11 14.50
CA HIS A 168 -6.64 16.61 13.14
C HIS A 168 -7.41 17.55 12.23
N TYR A 169 -6.93 17.66 10.99
CA TYR A 169 -7.58 18.45 9.95
C TYR A 169 -8.82 17.73 9.42
N ASN A 170 -9.89 18.50 9.12
CA ASN A 170 -11.10 18.01 8.47
C ASN A 170 -11.34 18.80 7.18
N GLY A 171 -11.05 18.18 6.05
CA GLY A 171 -11.16 18.83 4.75
C GLY A 171 -10.22 18.22 3.71
N TYR A 172 -9.95 18.96 2.67
CA TYR A 172 -9.06 18.54 1.60
C TYR A 172 -7.81 19.39 1.56
N LEU A 173 -6.65 18.74 1.33
CA LEU A 173 -5.39 19.39 0.98
C LEU A 173 -4.98 18.96 -0.43
N SER A 174 -4.58 19.93 -1.24
CA SER A 174 -4.04 19.69 -2.58
C SER A 174 -2.77 20.48 -2.79
N ASN A 175 -1.82 19.89 -3.51
CA ASN A 175 -0.60 20.56 -3.92
C ASN A 175 0.19 21.17 -2.74
N LEU A 176 0.43 20.37 -1.67
CA LEU A 176 1.32 20.79 -0.58
C LEU A 176 2.75 20.82 -1.07
N ARG A 177 3.38 22.00 -1.04
CA ARG A 177 4.79 22.21 -1.37
C ARG A 177 5.53 22.91 -0.24
N ILE A 178 6.70 22.38 0.12
CA ILE A 178 7.65 23.01 1.04
C ILE A 178 8.96 23.27 0.28
N ILE A 179 9.43 24.49 0.35
CA ILE A 179 10.69 24.95 -0.24
C ILE A 179 11.56 25.48 0.90
N ASN A 180 12.79 24.98 1.03
CA ASN A 180 13.75 25.42 2.04
C ASN A 180 14.96 26.07 1.34
N GLY A 181 15.20 27.34 1.59
CA GLY A 181 16.24 28.15 0.98
C GLY A 181 15.74 29.13 -0.10
N THR A 182 14.40 29.26 -0.29
CA THR A 182 13.85 30.22 -1.26
C THR A 182 12.50 30.78 -0.81
N ALA A 183 12.41 32.10 -0.75
CA ALA A 183 11.16 32.83 -0.68
C ALA A 183 10.59 32.98 -2.10
N LEU A 184 9.64 32.12 -2.46
CA LEU A 184 9.10 32.11 -3.82
C LEU A 184 8.25 33.35 -4.11
N TYR A 185 7.62 33.91 -3.07
CA TYR A 185 6.72 35.05 -3.17
C TYR A 185 7.18 36.19 -2.23
N THR A 186 7.49 37.32 -2.82
CA THR A 186 7.85 38.57 -2.09
C THR A 186 6.87 39.69 -2.36
N SER A 187 5.86 39.46 -3.19
CA SER A 187 4.75 40.36 -3.54
C SER A 187 3.50 39.53 -3.85
N ASN A 188 2.38 40.21 -4.07
CA ASN A 188 1.14 39.52 -4.50
C ASN A 188 1.35 38.78 -5.83
N PHE A 189 0.70 37.62 -5.97
CA PHE A 189 0.83 36.74 -7.12
C PHE A 189 -0.52 36.06 -7.44
N THR A 190 -0.60 35.41 -8.61
CA THR A 190 -1.72 34.53 -8.95
C THR A 190 -1.33 33.09 -8.65
N PRO A 191 -2.04 32.40 -7.74
CA PRO A 191 -1.71 31.02 -7.41
C PRO A 191 -1.90 30.05 -8.59
N ASN A 192 -0.94 29.16 -8.78
CA ASN A 192 -1.09 28.04 -9.69
C ASN A 192 -1.91 26.95 -9.03
N THR A 193 -2.86 26.40 -9.73
CA THR A 193 -3.68 25.29 -9.25
C THR A 193 -2.95 23.95 -9.30
N ARG A 194 -1.86 23.87 -10.07
CA ARG A 194 -0.92 22.73 -10.06
C ARG A 194 0.48 23.24 -9.74
N LEU A 195 1.01 22.83 -8.62
CA LEU A 195 2.39 23.10 -8.24
C LEU A 195 3.35 22.07 -8.86
N THR A 196 4.56 22.49 -9.14
CA THR A 196 5.64 21.65 -9.68
C THR A 196 6.88 21.81 -8.81
N ASN A 197 7.80 20.87 -8.90
CA ASN A 197 9.11 21.02 -8.31
C ASN A 197 9.83 22.25 -8.90
N VAL A 198 10.31 23.11 -8.03
CA VAL A 198 11.22 24.22 -8.35
C VAL A 198 12.50 24.04 -7.53
N ALA A 199 13.51 24.87 -7.80
CA ALA A 199 14.75 24.82 -7.02
C ALA A 199 14.46 24.89 -5.51
N ASN A 200 15.14 24.05 -4.72
CA ASN A 200 15.00 23.95 -3.27
C ASN A 200 13.64 23.40 -2.77
N THR A 201 12.81 22.81 -3.64
CA THR A 201 11.63 22.08 -3.19
C THR A 201 12.09 20.83 -2.42
N VAL A 202 11.67 20.72 -1.17
CA VAL A 202 11.99 19.61 -0.27
C VAL A 202 10.80 18.67 -0.02
N LEU A 203 9.58 19.11 -0.34
CA LEU A 203 8.37 18.28 -0.32
C LEU A 203 7.39 18.77 -1.37
N LEU A 204 6.79 17.85 -2.13
CA LEU A 204 5.65 18.11 -3.02
C LEU A 204 4.66 16.95 -2.95
N ALA A 205 3.63 17.10 -2.13
CA ALA A 205 2.68 16.05 -1.77
C ALA A 205 1.22 16.45 -2.04
N CYS A 206 0.28 15.55 -1.79
CA CYS A 206 -1.17 15.76 -1.96
C CYS A 206 -1.57 16.14 -3.39
N GLN A 207 -0.91 15.55 -4.40
CA GLN A 207 -1.17 15.84 -5.81
C GLN A 207 -1.84 14.68 -6.55
N SER A 208 -1.90 13.51 -5.97
CA SER A 208 -2.44 12.33 -6.62
C SER A 208 -3.93 12.16 -6.33
N CYS A 209 -4.69 11.81 -7.35
CA CYS A 209 -6.09 11.42 -7.20
C CYS A 209 -6.28 9.92 -6.91
N GLY A 210 -5.21 9.14 -6.92
CA GLY A 210 -5.25 7.69 -6.72
C GLY A 210 -4.30 7.16 -5.64
N ASN A 211 -3.42 8.02 -5.09
CA ASN A 211 -2.45 7.59 -4.07
C ASN A 211 -2.13 8.73 -3.10
N VAL A 212 -2.54 8.59 -1.84
CA VAL A 212 -2.34 9.60 -0.78
C VAL A 212 -0.88 9.82 -0.42
N LEU A 213 -0.04 8.82 -0.66
CA LEU A 213 1.38 8.82 -0.29
C LEU A 213 2.30 9.22 -1.46
N GLN A 214 1.72 9.53 -2.62
CA GLN A 214 2.51 10.01 -3.76
C GLN A 214 3.15 11.35 -3.46
N GLU A 215 4.45 11.41 -3.67
CA GLU A 215 5.31 12.55 -3.38
C GLU A 215 6.26 12.80 -4.55
N GLY A 216 6.61 14.07 -4.81
CA GLY A 216 7.35 14.49 -6.00
C GLY A 216 8.83 14.78 -5.78
N THR A 217 9.39 14.57 -4.57
CA THR A 217 10.80 14.87 -4.22
C THR A 217 11.56 13.66 -3.66
N ASN A 218 11.05 12.44 -3.88
CA ASN A 218 11.61 11.16 -3.40
C ASN A 218 11.63 11.02 -1.87
N LYS A 219 10.66 11.61 -1.18
CA LYS A 219 10.42 11.38 0.24
C LYS A 219 9.50 10.18 0.44
N THR A 220 9.68 9.49 1.55
CA THR A 220 8.73 8.47 1.97
C THR A 220 7.66 9.09 2.86
N ILE A 221 6.40 8.95 2.49
CA ILE A 221 5.25 9.38 3.29
C ILE A 221 4.58 8.13 3.86
N HIS A 222 4.29 8.15 5.14
CA HIS A 222 3.58 7.09 5.85
C HIS A 222 2.18 7.55 6.20
N LEU A 223 1.23 6.64 6.09
CA LEU A 223 -0.10 6.80 6.67
C LEU A 223 -0.02 6.38 8.14
N VAL A 224 -0.33 7.30 9.04
CA VAL A 224 -0.45 7.01 10.47
C VAL A 224 -1.92 6.91 10.80
N ARG A 225 -2.33 5.76 11.34
CA ARG A 225 -3.71 5.51 11.77
C ARG A 225 -3.80 5.51 13.29
N ASP A 226 -4.90 6.01 13.78
CA ASP A 226 -5.32 5.67 15.11
C ASP A 226 -6.34 4.51 15.04
N ASN A 227 -6.33 3.65 16.07
CA ASN A 227 -6.99 2.33 16.08
C ASN A 227 -8.52 2.35 16.07
N ASN A 228 -9.21 3.41 15.70
CA ASN A 228 -10.61 3.49 16.11
C ASN A 228 -11.64 3.87 15.05
N ASP A 229 -11.30 4.12 13.76
CA ASP A 229 -12.36 4.45 12.82
C ASP A 229 -11.99 4.59 11.32
N ASN A 230 -13.02 4.89 10.54
CA ASN A 230 -13.02 5.09 9.09
C ASN A 230 -12.46 6.47 8.64
N THR A 231 -11.50 7.07 9.36
CA THR A 231 -11.00 8.43 9.07
C THR A 231 -9.77 8.47 8.17
N THR A 232 -9.40 7.36 7.56
CA THR A 232 -8.21 7.25 6.70
C THR A 232 -8.20 8.31 5.60
N PRO A 233 -7.10 9.09 5.46
CA PRO A 233 -6.91 10.03 4.37
C PRO A 233 -7.08 9.36 3.01
N GLN A 234 -7.91 9.93 2.14
CA GLN A 234 -8.27 9.37 0.84
C GLN A 234 -7.79 10.29 -0.29
N ALA A 235 -7.17 9.68 -1.30
CA ALA A 235 -6.87 10.39 -2.54
C ALA A 235 -8.17 10.65 -3.33
N THR A 236 -8.33 11.84 -3.88
CA THR A 236 -9.56 12.24 -4.58
C THR A 236 -9.28 13.18 -5.75
N HIS A 237 -10.20 13.22 -6.70
CA HIS A 237 -10.20 14.16 -7.82
C HIS A 237 -10.77 15.55 -7.47
N PHE A 238 -11.27 15.76 -6.27
CA PHE A 238 -11.79 17.05 -5.84
C PHE A 238 -10.64 18.04 -5.61
N THR A 239 -10.49 19.00 -6.51
CA THR A 239 -9.38 19.94 -6.53
C THR A 239 -9.85 21.35 -6.82
N PRO A 240 -9.04 22.39 -6.62
CA PRO A 240 -9.37 23.77 -7.00
C PRO A 240 -9.75 23.94 -8.48
N ASN A 241 -9.25 23.05 -9.35
CA ASN A 241 -9.58 23.05 -10.78
C ASN A 241 -10.85 22.29 -11.14
N SER A 242 -11.37 21.51 -10.23
CA SER A 242 -12.57 20.69 -10.40
C SER A 242 -13.58 20.94 -9.28
N PRO A 243 -13.96 22.20 -8.99
CA PRO A 243 -14.87 22.49 -7.88
C PRO A 243 -16.34 22.21 -8.21
N VAL A 244 -16.65 21.83 -9.44
CA VAL A 244 -18.03 21.69 -9.92
C VAL A 244 -18.30 20.22 -10.24
N GLY A 245 -19.22 19.61 -9.50
CA GLY A 245 -19.70 18.25 -9.79
C GLY A 245 -19.55 17.24 -8.65
N PHE A 246 -18.80 17.54 -7.62
CA PHE A 246 -18.76 16.72 -6.41
C PHE A 246 -19.78 17.19 -5.40
N SER A 247 -20.84 16.43 -5.20
CA SER A 247 -21.75 16.61 -4.08
C SER A 247 -21.08 16.09 -2.82
N THR A 248 -20.77 16.98 -1.89
CA THR A 248 -20.18 16.65 -0.59
C THR A 248 -21.07 15.77 0.29
N THR A 249 -22.31 15.52 -0.12
CA THR A 249 -23.28 14.69 0.63
C THR A 249 -23.24 13.21 0.23
N THR A 250 -22.53 12.83 -0.81
CA THR A 250 -22.43 11.43 -1.27
C THR A 250 -21.07 10.80 -1.06
N ASP A 251 -20.09 11.53 -0.53
CA ASP A 251 -18.71 11.07 -0.44
C ASP A 251 -18.44 10.04 0.65
N ALA A 252 -19.31 9.91 1.62
CA ALA A 252 -19.15 8.94 2.71
C ALA A 252 -19.32 7.47 2.29
N GLY A 253 -19.65 7.18 1.04
CA GLY A 253 -19.88 5.82 0.57
C GLY A 253 -19.44 5.53 -0.86
N SER A 254 -18.92 6.52 -1.59
CA SER A 254 -18.52 6.38 -2.98
C SER A 254 -17.10 6.89 -3.20
N GLN A 255 -16.14 6.11 -2.79
CA GLN A 255 -14.71 6.40 -3.03
C GLN A 255 -14.34 6.40 -4.51
N TYR A 256 -15.23 5.96 -5.34
CA TYR A 256 -15.11 5.94 -6.79
C TYR A 256 -16.37 6.57 -7.37
N GLY A 257 -16.53 7.88 -7.11
CA GLY A 257 -17.55 8.65 -7.78
C GLY A 257 -17.49 8.39 -9.26
N SER A 258 -18.58 7.86 -9.80
CA SER A 258 -18.78 7.58 -11.22
C SER A 258 -18.87 8.84 -12.07
N THR A 259 -18.53 9.99 -11.53
CA THR A 259 -18.55 11.28 -12.20
C THR A 259 -17.14 11.67 -12.61
N PHE A 260 -16.89 11.57 -13.89
CA PHE A 260 -15.76 12.24 -14.54
C PHE A 260 -16.14 13.71 -14.72
N ASP A 261 -15.38 14.61 -14.10
CA ASP A 261 -15.55 16.03 -14.28
C ASP A 261 -15.52 16.43 -15.76
N GLY A 262 -16.54 17.11 -16.18
CA GLY A 262 -16.66 17.69 -17.52
C GLY A 262 -17.13 16.75 -18.61
N PHE A 263 -17.33 15.45 -18.35
CA PHE A 263 -17.75 14.48 -19.35
C PHE A 263 -19.06 13.75 -19.04
N GLY A 264 -19.81 14.19 -18.03
CA GLY A 264 -21.06 13.56 -17.63
C GLY A 264 -20.83 12.37 -16.67
N SER A 265 -21.90 11.90 -16.05
CA SER A 265 -21.85 10.72 -15.19
C SER A 265 -21.80 9.46 -16.06
N PHE A 266 -20.74 8.69 -15.90
CA PHE A 266 -20.68 7.34 -16.44
C PHE A 266 -21.04 6.37 -15.32
N ALA A 267 -22.07 5.58 -15.51
CA ALA A 267 -22.27 4.40 -14.69
C ALA A 267 -21.10 3.46 -15.00
N THR A 268 -20.12 3.40 -14.10
CA THR A 268 -18.88 2.62 -14.29
C THR A 268 -19.15 1.15 -14.59
N SER A 269 -20.25 0.60 -14.07
CA SER A 269 -20.69 -0.76 -14.37
C SER A 269 -21.18 -0.97 -15.81
N THR A 270 -21.57 0.09 -16.52
CA THR A 270 -22.17 -0.02 -17.85
C THR A 270 -21.21 0.38 -18.97
N TYR A 271 -20.27 1.29 -18.69
CA TYR A 271 -19.41 1.88 -19.73
C TYR A 271 -18.13 1.07 -20.01
N MET A 272 -17.62 0.37 -19.01
CA MET A 272 -16.31 -0.28 -19.09
C MET A 272 -16.37 -1.78 -19.36
N VAL A 273 -17.57 -2.34 -19.53
CA VAL A 273 -17.73 -3.75 -19.86
C VAL A 273 -18.02 -3.88 -21.35
N PRO A 274 -17.02 -4.23 -22.19
CA PRO A 274 -17.32 -4.72 -23.52
C PRO A 274 -18.29 -5.91 -23.40
N PRO A 275 -19.16 -6.12 -24.37
CA PRO A 275 -20.08 -7.26 -24.36
C PRO A 275 -19.38 -8.63 -24.16
N SER A 276 -18.08 -8.70 -24.38
CA SER A 276 -17.22 -9.86 -24.14
C SER A 276 -16.79 -10.07 -22.68
N GLY A 277 -17.16 -9.17 -21.76
CA GLY A 277 -16.88 -9.35 -20.34
C GLY A 277 -15.44 -9.06 -19.86
N ASN A 278 -14.50 -8.79 -20.75
CA ASN A 278 -13.15 -8.37 -20.40
C ASN A 278 -13.05 -6.85 -20.39
N THR A 279 -13.11 -6.25 -19.23
CA THR A 279 -12.80 -4.83 -19.07
C THR A 279 -11.31 -4.64 -18.90
N ARG A 280 -10.82 -3.51 -19.41
CA ARG A 280 -9.45 -3.05 -19.16
C ARG A 280 -9.17 -2.85 -17.67
N GLU A 281 -10.20 -2.69 -16.84
CA GLU A 281 -10.12 -2.62 -15.39
C GLU A 281 -9.93 -3.98 -14.74
N ARG A 282 -10.51 -5.06 -15.29
CA ARG A 282 -10.18 -6.42 -14.89
C ARG A 282 -8.75 -6.81 -15.24
N ASN A 283 -8.17 -6.21 -16.28
CA ASN A 283 -6.77 -6.42 -16.68
C ASN A 283 -5.79 -5.47 -15.99
N ARG A 284 -6.21 -4.65 -15.03
CA ARG A 284 -5.30 -3.84 -14.19
C ARG A 284 -4.64 -4.66 -13.12
N GLY A 285 -5.16 -5.86 -12.86
CA GLY A 285 -4.67 -6.73 -11.83
C GLY A 285 -4.96 -6.16 -10.44
N ARG A 286 -6.17 -6.36 -9.95
CA ARG A 286 -6.42 -6.12 -8.53
C ARG A 286 -5.84 -7.25 -7.73
N ALA A 287 -4.84 -6.93 -6.91
CA ALA A 287 -4.33 -7.84 -5.89
C ALA A 287 -5.15 -7.69 -4.62
N VAL A 288 -5.49 -8.82 -4.00
CA VAL A 288 -6.13 -8.89 -2.69
C VAL A 288 -5.23 -9.70 -1.76
N MET A 289 -4.95 -9.15 -0.58
CA MET A 289 -4.09 -9.72 0.44
C MET A 289 -4.89 -9.98 1.69
N ALA A 290 -4.94 -11.23 2.14
CA ALA A 290 -5.76 -11.63 3.26
C ALA A 290 -4.93 -12.15 4.43
N GLY A 291 -5.29 -11.74 5.64
CA GLY A 291 -4.70 -12.21 6.87
C GLY A 291 -3.26 -11.77 7.05
N GLY A 292 -2.43 -12.69 7.48
CA GLY A 292 -1.02 -12.48 7.83
C GLY A 292 -0.80 -12.60 9.33
N MET A 293 0.46 -12.56 9.75
CA MET A 293 0.85 -12.71 11.14
C MET A 293 1.64 -11.49 11.60
N ALA A 294 1.24 -10.90 12.71
CA ALA A 294 2.04 -9.92 13.44
C ALA A 294 2.82 -10.61 14.57
N TYR A 295 4.05 -10.15 14.82
CA TYR A 295 4.86 -10.69 15.91
C TYR A 295 4.23 -10.32 17.27
N PRO A 296 4.22 -11.19 18.30
CA PRO A 296 4.84 -12.51 18.31
C PRO A 296 4.01 -13.65 17.70
N THR A 297 2.66 -13.62 17.64
CA THR A 297 1.85 -14.74 17.16
C THR A 297 0.39 -14.38 16.84
N ILE A 298 0.06 -13.14 16.59
CA ILE A 298 -1.33 -12.72 16.32
C ILE A 298 -1.59 -12.86 14.82
N ALA A 299 -2.46 -13.80 14.46
CA ALA A 299 -2.96 -13.91 13.10
C ALA A 299 -4.00 -12.81 12.84
N GLY A 300 -3.79 -12.04 11.76
CA GLY A 300 -4.69 -10.95 11.39
C GLY A 300 -5.92 -11.42 10.62
N THR A 301 -7.02 -10.67 10.73
CA THR A 301 -8.25 -10.87 9.94
C THR A 301 -8.29 -9.98 8.72
N MET A 302 -7.60 -8.85 8.73
CA MET A 302 -7.69 -7.80 7.72
C MET A 302 -7.44 -8.32 6.30
N ILE A 303 -8.26 -7.87 5.38
CA ILE A 303 -8.06 -8.04 3.93
C ILE A 303 -7.77 -6.68 3.33
N GLU A 304 -6.75 -6.60 2.50
CA GLU A 304 -6.36 -5.39 1.78
C GLU A 304 -6.29 -5.62 0.28
N MET A 305 -6.31 -4.54 -0.47
CA MET A 305 -6.18 -4.58 -1.92
C MET A 305 -5.21 -3.52 -2.43
N LEU A 306 -4.68 -3.77 -3.63
CA LEU A 306 -3.97 -2.77 -4.43
C LEU A 306 -4.17 -3.06 -5.92
N GLU A 307 -3.97 -2.04 -6.75
CA GLU A 307 -3.98 -2.17 -8.21
C GLU A 307 -2.54 -2.37 -8.72
N ILE A 308 -2.23 -3.55 -9.25
CA ILE A 308 -0.86 -3.95 -9.64
C ILE A 308 -0.24 -2.99 -10.67
N GLN A 309 -1.02 -2.43 -11.59
CA GLN A 309 -0.50 -1.56 -12.65
C GLN A 309 -0.27 -0.12 -12.20
N SER A 310 -0.98 0.38 -11.21
CA SER A 310 -0.88 1.77 -10.78
C SER A 310 0.11 2.00 -9.65
N GLY A 311 0.46 0.97 -8.92
CA GLY A 311 1.31 1.06 -7.75
C GLY A 311 0.67 1.78 -6.57
N GLY A 312 1.40 1.85 -5.47
CA GLY A 312 0.98 2.54 -4.27
C GLY A 312 0.79 1.61 -3.10
N HIS A 313 0.18 2.16 -2.05
CA HIS A 313 -0.03 1.43 -0.82
C HIS A 313 -1.33 0.65 -0.87
N THR A 314 -1.40 -0.37 -0.03
CA THR A 314 -2.61 -1.17 0.11
C THR A 314 -3.77 -0.35 0.69
N GLN A 315 -4.98 -0.71 0.31
CA GLN A 315 -6.24 -0.14 0.79
C GLN A 315 -7.04 -1.21 1.50
N ASP A 316 -7.85 -0.80 2.48
CA ASP A 316 -8.76 -1.71 3.16
C ASP A 316 -9.77 -2.32 2.19
N PHE A 317 -9.99 -3.62 2.32
CA PHE A 317 -10.94 -4.37 1.52
C PHE A 317 -12.06 -4.97 2.39
N GLY A 318 -11.75 -5.43 3.60
CA GLY A 318 -12.65 -6.11 4.54
C GLY A 318 -11.89 -7.05 5.46
N ASP A 319 -12.59 -8.05 6.04
CA ASP A 319 -12.03 -8.98 7.01
C ASP A 319 -12.31 -10.46 6.70
N LEU A 320 -11.37 -11.32 7.12
CA LEU A 320 -11.60 -12.75 7.29
C LEU A 320 -12.45 -13.00 8.55
N PRO A 321 -13.25 -14.09 8.60
CA PRO A 321 -14.02 -14.45 9.80
C PRO A 321 -13.14 -14.78 11.03
N SER A 322 -11.91 -15.23 10.81
CA SER A 322 -10.92 -15.51 11.86
C SER A 322 -9.51 -15.24 11.36
N GLY A 323 -8.57 -14.99 12.30
CA GLY A 323 -7.17 -14.75 11.98
C GLY A 323 -6.56 -15.89 11.15
N ARG A 324 -5.70 -15.55 10.19
CA ARG A 324 -5.10 -16.54 9.29
C ARG A 324 -3.76 -16.10 8.72
N SER A 325 -2.84 -17.05 8.61
CA SER A 325 -1.55 -16.91 7.94
C SER A 325 -1.14 -18.21 7.27
N VAL A 326 -0.19 -18.19 6.37
CA VAL A 326 0.42 -19.35 5.67
C VAL A 326 -0.56 -20.38 5.10
N GLY A 327 -1.70 -19.93 4.60
CA GLY A 327 -2.68 -20.72 3.87
C GLY A 327 -2.43 -20.75 2.36
N ALA A 328 -3.31 -21.43 1.61
CA ALA A 328 -3.27 -21.54 0.16
C ALA A 328 -4.10 -20.44 -0.52
N PRO A 329 -3.47 -19.48 -1.22
CA PRO A 329 -4.19 -18.51 -2.04
C PRO A 329 -4.51 -19.06 -3.43
N MET A 330 -5.74 -18.88 -3.88
CA MET A 330 -6.24 -19.30 -5.19
C MET A 330 -7.21 -18.27 -5.72
N SER A 331 -7.30 -18.07 -7.02
CA SER A 331 -8.30 -17.15 -7.58
C SER A 331 -8.77 -17.49 -8.98
N SER A 332 -9.94 -16.97 -9.29
CA SER A 332 -10.42 -16.74 -10.66
C SER A 332 -10.44 -15.25 -10.95
N SER A 333 -10.86 -14.85 -12.13
CA SER A 333 -11.04 -13.42 -12.46
C SER A 333 -12.10 -12.70 -11.60
N THR A 334 -12.85 -13.41 -10.76
CA THR A 334 -13.94 -12.86 -9.95
C THR A 334 -13.84 -13.15 -8.48
N ARG A 335 -13.23 -14.28 -8.09
CA ARG A 335 -13.13 -14.74 -6.70
C ARG A 335 -11.70 -14.91 -6.26
N GLY A 336 -11.35 -14.38 -5.09
CA GLY A 336 -10.18 -14.76 -4.31
C GLY A 336 -10.58 -15.77 -3.25
N VAL A 337 -9.85 -16.87 -3.14
CA VAL A 337 -10.12 -17.97 -2.21
C VAL A 337 -8.90 -18.22 -1.35
N PHE A 338 -9.10 -18.43 -0.06
CA PHE A 338 -8.05 -18.62 0.94
C PHE A 338 -8.34 -19.90 1.72
N GLY A 339 -7.52 -20.94 1.56
CA GLY A 339 -7.72 -22.25 2.18
C GLY A 339 -6.72 -22.59 3.26
N GLY A 340 -7.16 -23.18 4.37
CA GLY A 340 -6.31 -23.66 5.45
C GLY A 340 -5.49 -22.56 6.13
N GLY A 341 -4.32 -22.88 6.65
CA GLY A 341 -3.42 -21.95 7.30
C GLY A 341 -3.40 -22.03 8.83
N LEU A 342 -2.83 -21.02 9.48
CA LEU A 342 -2.65 -20.96 10.92
C LEU A 342 -3.37 -19.74 11.52
N ASP A 343 -3.99 -19.95 12.68
CA ASP A 343 -4.48 -18.92 13.59
C ASP A 343 -3.73 -19.09 14.92
N GLY A 344 -2.66 -18.32 15.08
CA GLY A 344 -1.69 -18.59 16.15
C GLY A 344 -1.06 -20.00 16.01
N PRO A 345 -1.19 -20.88 17.01
CA PRO A 345 -0.67 -22.24 16.93
C PRO A 345 -1.63 -23.21 16.21
N ASP A 346 -2.90 -22.82 16.03
CA ASP A 346 -3.96 -23.71 15.56
C ASP A 346 -4.02 -23.75 14.03
N ARG A 347 -4.06 -24.95 13.48
CA ARG A 347 -4.28 -25.16 12.05
C ARG A 347 -5.76 -25.07 11.74
N LYS A 348 -6.07 -24.54 10.55
CA LYS A 348 -7.43 -24.40 10.02
C LYS A 348 -7.66 -25.36 8.86
N ASN A 349 -8.88 -25.87 8.75
CA ASN A 349 -9.36 -26.55 7.55
C ASN A 349 -10.32 -25.68 6.74
N THR A 350 -10.80 -24.57 7.28
CA THR A 350 -11.77 -23.70 6.62
C THR A 350 -11.22 -23.08 5.35
N ILE A 351 -12.10 -22.91 4.36
CA ILE A 351 -11.83 -22.21 3.11
C ILE A 351 -12.79 -21.02 3.07
N GLU A 352 -12.28 -19.82 2.85
CA GLU A 352 -13.10 -18.61 2.68
C GLU A 352 -12.83 -17.95 1.33
N PHE A 353 -13.77 -17.13 0.87
CA PHE A 353 -13.65 -16.41 -0.38
C PHE A 353 -14.14 -14.96 -0.29
N VAL A 354 -13.64 -14.15 -1.21
CA VAL A 354 -14.10 -12.79 -1.48
C VAL A 354 -14.44 -12.63 -2.97
N THR A 355 -15.30 -11.67 -3.28
CA THR A 355 -15.50 -11.21 -4.66
C THR A 355 -14.50 -10.09 -4.94
N ILE A 356 -13.48 -10.33 -5.79
CA ILE A 356 -12.36 -9.40 -5.99
C ILE A 356 -12.80 -8.00 -6.47
N ALA A 357 -13.89 -7.92 -7.24
CA ALA A 357 -14.38 -6.66 -7.80
C ALA A 357 -15.03 -5.72 -6.77
N SER A 358 -15.44 -6.20 -5.61
CA SER A 358 -16.14 -5.42 -4.58
C SER A 358 -15.53 -5.65 -3.21
N THR A 359 -15.30 -4.57 -2.46
CA THR A 359 -14.87 -4.62 -1.06
C THR A 359 -15.93 -5.30 -0.19
N GLY A 360 -15.50 -6.00 0.85
CA GLY A 360 -16.37 -6.69 1.80
C GLY A 360 -15.66 -7.84 2.48
N ASN A 361 -16.26 -8.33 3.54
CA ASN A 361 -15.72 -9.43 4.34
C ASN A 361 -15.75 -10.76 3.57
N ALA A 362 -14.81 -11.63 3.89
CA ALA A 362 -14.79 -12.97 3.34
C ALA A 362 -15.98 -13.79 3.86
N THR A 363 -16.42 -14.71 3.01
CA THR A 363 -17.54 -15.61 3.27
C THR A 363 -17.04 -17.05 3.26
N ASP A 364 -17.65 -17.90 4.05
CA ASP A 364 -17.38 -19.32 4.06
C ASP A 364 -17.56 -19.95 2.67
N PHE A 365 -16.57 -20.75 2.27
CA PHE A 365 -16.58 -21.50 1.01
C PHE A 365 -16.77 -23.00 1.24
N GLY A 366 -16.20 -23.55 2.31
CA GLY A 366 -16.17 -24.96 2.64
C GLY A 366 -14.92 -25.33 3.43
N ASP A 367 -14.54 -26.60 3.43
CA ASP A 367 -13.43 -27.12 4.24
C ASP A 367 -12.44 -27.96 3.41
N LEU A 368 -11.16 -27.93 3.84
CA LEU A 368 -10.16 -28.95 3.48
C LEU A 368 -10.46 -30.27 4.18
N SER A 369 -9.88 -31.34 3.67
CA SER A 369 -10.01 -32.69 4.29
C SER A 369 -9.40 -32.74 5.70
N GLU A 370 -8.36 -31.94 5.96
CA GLU A 370 -7.68 -31.82 7.26
C GLU A 370 -7.33 -30.35 7.58
N ALA A 371 -7.14 -30.06 8.88
CA ALA A 371 -6.60 -28.79 9.32
C ALA A 371 -5.08 -28.74 9.06
N ILE A 372 -4.66 -27.86 8.17
CA ILE A 372 -3.30 -27.86 7.63
C ILE A 372 -2.80 -26.43 7.35
N GLY A 373 -1.52 -26.17 7.58
CA GLY A 373 -0.88 -24.89 7.34
C GLY A 373 0.41 -25.01 6.50
N TYR A 374 1.02 -23.87 6.19
CA TYR A 374 2.20 -23.76 5.33
C TYR A 374 1.98 -24.30 3.92
N LEU A 375 0.86 -23.94 3.35
CA LEU A 375 0.35 -24.42 2.08
C LEU A 375 0.82 -23.56 0.90
N GLY A 376 1.04 -24.21 -0.25
CA GLY A 376 1.06 -23.54 -1.54
C GLY A 376 -0.33 -23.50 -2.18
N GLY A 377 -0.57 -22.50 -3.02
CA GLY A 377 -1.79 -22.42 -3.82
C GLY A 377 -1.50 -22.12 -5.28
N VAL A 378 -2.22 -22.75 -6.20
CA VAL A 378 -2.18 -22.44 -7.64
C VAL A 378 -3.58 -22.61 -8.23
N SER A 379 -3.92 -21.78 -9.21
CA SER A 379 -5.26 -21.82 -9.79
C SER A 379 -5.30 -21.45 -11.25
N ASN A 380 -6.38 -21.85 -11.89
CA ASN A 380 -6.85 -21.28 -13.15
C ASN A 380 -8.27 -20.72 -12.96
N GLN A 381 -8.92 -20.29 -14.03
CA GLN A 381 -10.27 -19.69 -13.98
C GLN A 381 -11.32 -20.59 -13.28
N ASN A 382 -11.15 -21.90 -13.29
CA ASN A 382 -12.17 -22.84 -12.83
C ASN A 382 -11.77 -23.59 -11.55
N ARG A 383 -10.49 -23.93 -11.40
CA ARG A 383 -10.00 -24.84 -10.36
C ARG A 383 -8.86 -24.21 -9.58
N GLY A 384 -8.93 -24.29 -8.25
CA GLY A 384 -7.86 -24.00 -7.33
C GLY A 384 -7.27 -25.30 -6.79
N LEU A 385 -5.96 -25.38 -6.67
CA LEU A 385 -5.21 -26.50 -6.10
C LEU A 385 -4.49 -26.04 -4.83
N ILE A 386 -4.55 -26.86 -3.81
CA ILE A 386 -3.89 -26.71 -2.53
C ILE A 386 -2.75 -27.73 -2.46
N LEU A 387 -1.52 -27.26 -2.19
CA LEU A 387 -0.31 -28.04 -2.40
C LEU A 387 0.38 -28.36 -1.07
N GLY A 388 0.50 -29.63 -0.71
CA GLY A 388 1.27 -30.14 0.42
C GLY A 388 0.85 -29.52 1.75
N GLY A 389 1.79 -29.27 2.64
CA GLY A 389 1.59 -28.58 3.91
C GLY A 389 2.01 -29.36 5.14
N ASN A 390 1.78 -28.76 6.32
CA ASN A 390 2.08 -29.33 7.62
C ASN A 390 0.79 -29.48 8.43
N GLY A 391 0.37 -30.74 8.64
CA GLY A 391 -0.84 -31.12 9.36
C GLY A 391 -0.61 -31.44 10.85
N PRO A 392 -1.66 -31.74 11.61
CA PRO A 392 -1.59 -32.08 13.04
C PRO A 392 -1.09 -33.49 13.32
N SER A 393 -1.24 -34.40 12.36
CA SER A 393 -0.98 -35.85 12.52
C SER A 393 0.45 -36.21 12.11
N SER A 394 1.08 -37.16 12.80
CA SER A 394 2.40 -37.68 12.41
C SER A 394 2.29 -38.72 11.27
N PRO A 395 3.09 -38.62 10.21
CA PRO A 395 4.09 -37.56 9.94
C PRO A 395 3.40 -36.24 9.61
N ASN A 396 3.79 -35.14 10.29
CA ASN A 396 3.12 -33.84 10.21
C ASN A 396 3.11 -33.21 8.81
N ASN A 397 3.93 -33.66 7.89
CA ASN A 397 4.02 -33.14 6.52
C ASN A 397 3.27 -34.06 5.56
N THR A 398 2.66 -33.46 4.55
CA THR A 398 1.95 -34.20 3.50
C THR A 398 2.45 -33.78 2.11
N ASN A 399 2.26 -34.70 1.14
CA ASN A 399 2.43 -34.41 -0.28
C ASN A 399 1.07 -34.36 -1.01
N GLN A 400 -0.03 -34.41 -0.28
CA GLN A 400 -1.37 -34.39 -0.86
C GLN A 400 -1.61 -33.08 -1.63
N ILE A 401 -2.25 -33.20 -2.77
CA ILE A 401 -2.81 -32.08 -3.52
C ILE A 401 -4.32 -32.20 -3.41
N GLU A 402 -4.98 -31.17 -2.92
CA GLU A 402 -6.44 -31.07 -2.94
C GLU A 402 -6.89 -30.03 -3.97
N TYR A 403 -8.12 -30.09 -4.42
CA TYR A 403 -8.68 -29.10 -5.33
C TYR A 403 -10.08 -28.67 -4.95
N ILE A 404 -10.41 -27.46 -5.40
CA ILE A 404 -11.75 -26.88 -5.35
C ILE A 404 -12.18 -26.41 -6.74
N THR A 405 -13.49 -26.33 -6.95
CA THR A 405 -14.08 -25.63 -8.10
C THR A 405 -14.41 -24.20 -7.67
N ILE A 406 -13.64 -23.19 -8.10
CA ILE A 406 -13.69 -21.82 -7.56
C ILE A 406 -15.08 -21.18 -7.69
N ALA A 407 -15.82 -21.48 -8.74
CA ALA A 407 -17.14 -20.90 -8.96
C ALA A 407 -18.23 -21.40 -7.99
N THR A 408 -18.05 -22.55 -7.36
CA THR A 408 -19.05 -23.20 -6.52
C THR A 408 -18.50 -23.51 -5.15
N ALA A 409 -19.10 -22.95 -4.09
CA ALA A 409 -18.72 -23.24 -2.72
C ALA A 409 -18.92 -24.75 -2.40
N GLY A 410 -18.02 -25.30 -1.61
CA GLY A 410 -17.98 -26.68 -1.21
C GLY A 410 -16.61 -27.12 -0.72
N ASN A 411 -16.54 -28.29 -0.13
CA ASN A 411 -15.31 -28.86 0.40
C ASN A 411 -14.33 -29.22 -0.72
N SER A 412 -13.05 -29.24 -0.39
CA SER A 412 -12.01 -29.76 -1.29
C SER A 412 -12.16 -31.24 -1.56
N ALA A 413 -11.57 -31.69 -2.65
CA ALA A 413 -11.48 -33.10 -3.02
C ALA A 413 -10.04 -33.49 -3.35
N ASP A 414 -9.72 -34.76 -3.24
CA ASP A 414 -8.39 -35.27 -3.59
C ASP A 414 -8.08 -35.06 -5.08
N PHE A 415 -6.90 -34.51 -5.35
CA PHE A 415 -6.39 -34.31 -6.70
C PHE A 415 -5.28 -35.31 -7.05
N GLY A 416 -4.42 -35.63 -6.10
CA GLY A 416 -3.24 -36.48 -6.26
C GLY A 416 -2.11 -36.04 -5.30
N GLN A 417 -0.86 -36.27 -5.67
CA GLN A 417 0.29 -36.06 -4.78
C GLN A 417 1.42 -35.36 -5.46
N LEU A 418 2.14 -34.50 -4.71
CA LEU A 418 3.48 -33.98 -5.09
C LEU A 418 4.49 -35.13 -5.07
N THR A 419 5.60 -34.95 -5.78
CA THR A 419 6.69 -35.95 -5.79
C THR A 419 7.39 -36.07 -4.43
N ARG A 420 7.21 -35.07 -3.55
CA ARG A 420 7.85 -35.01 -2.22
C ARG A 420 6.85 -34.71 -1.10
N ILE A 421 7.11 -35.24 0.08
CA ILE A 421 6.41 -34.90 1.32
C ILE A 421 7.06 -33.66 1.91
N GLY A 422 6.29 -32.58 2.12
CA GLY A 422 6.85 -31.35 2.66
C GLY A 422 5.85 -30.21 2.81
N TYR A 423 6.34 -29.04 3.20
CA TYR A 423 5.56 -27.82 3.38
C TYR A 423 6.32 -26.58 2.92
N GLY A 424 5.63 -25.44 2.83
CA GLY A 424 6.23 -24.16 2.45
C GLY A 424 6.67 -24.10 0.98
N SER A 425 6.03 -24.88 0.11
CA SER A 425 6.14 -24.72 -1.34
C SER A 425 5.34 -23.51 -1.79
N ALA A 426 5.83 -22.78 -2.80
CA ALA A 426 5.06 -21.74 -3.46
C ALA A 426 4.42 -22.27 -4.74
N GLY A 427 3.21 -21.79 -5.08
CA GLY A 427 2.47 -22.25 -6.24
C GLY A 427 2.14 -21.13 -7.23
N SER A 428 2.41 -21.35 -8.53
CA SER A 428 1.95 -20.49 -9.61
C SER A 428 1.87 -21.27 -10.92
N GLY A 429 1.31 -20.70 -11.98
CA GLY A 429 1.17 -21.47 -13.22
C GLY A 429 0.44 -20.74 -14.34
N SER A 430 0.10 -21.49 -15.38
CA SER A 430 -0.75 -21.06 -16.50
C SER A 430 -2.16 -21.60 -16.37
N SER A 431 -3.03 -21.28 -17.31
CA SER A 431 -4.40 -21.84 -17.36
C SER A 431 -4.47 -23.37 -17.42
N THR A 432 -3.37 -24.02 -17.82
CA THR A 432 -3.33 -25.48 -18.02
C THR A 432 -2.40 -26.20 -17.04
N ARG A 433 -1.29 -25.57 -16.66
CA ARG A 433 -0.22 -26.19 -15.86
C ARG A 433 -0.02 -25.45 -14.55
N GLY A 434 -0.12 -26.16 -13.42
CA GLY A 434 0.25 -25.68 -12.10
C GLY A 434 1.65 -26.15 -11.72
N LEU A 435 2.45 -25.27 -11.12
CA LEU A 435 3.80 -25.53 -10.64
C LEU A 435 3.87 -25.38 -9.12
N ALA A 436 4.69 -26.23 -8.47
CA ALA A 436 5.03 -26.13 -7.05
C ALA A 436 6.53 -26.02 -6.89
N PHE A 437 7.01 -24.90 -6.32
CA PHE A 437 8.44 -24.58 -6.21
C PHE A 437 8.97 -24.85 -4.82
N GLY A 438 10.13 -25.51 -4.72
CA GLY A 438 10.89 -25.66 -3.50
C GLY A 438 10.11 -26.27 -2.35
N GLY A 439 10.40 -25.86 -1.13
CA GLY A 439 9.75 -26.28 0.10
C GLY A 439 10.67 -27.01 1.06
N TYR A 440 10.19 -27.28 2.26
CA TYR A 440 10.92 -28.03 3.27
C TYR A 440 10.47 -29.49 3.26
N ALA A 441 11.32 -30.38 2.78
CA ALA A 441 11.18 -31.83 2.80
C ALA A 441 12.18 -32.39 3.81
N ALA A 442 11.72 -32.62 5.05
CA ALA A 442 12.60 -33.00 6.17
C ALA A 442 13.63 -34.07 5.81
N PRO A 443 14.92 -33.88 6.17
CA PRO A 443 15.45 -32.85 7.07
C PRO A 443 15.96 -31.57 6.40
N ALA A 444 15.73 -31.35 5.09
CA ALA A 444 16.30 -30.24 4.34
C ALA A 444 15.25 -29.53 3.47
N VAL A 445 15.58 -28.34 2.99
CA VAL A 445 14.86 -27.69 1.91
C VAL A 445 15.21 -28.33 0.57
N THR A 446 14.33 -28.22 -0.41
CA THR A 446 14.51 -28.82 -1.75
C THR A 446 14.49 -27.74 -2.83
N ASN A 447 15.15 -28.02 -3.96
CA ASN A 447 15.12 -27.21 -5.18
C ASN A 447 14.10 -27.75 -6.21
N ILE A 448 13.45 -28.87 -5.96
CA ILE A 448 12.53 -29.52 -6.90
C ILE A 448 11.38 -28.57 -7.28
N ILE A 449 11.09 -28.53 -8.57
CA ILE A 449 9.88 -27.94 -9.12
C ILE A 449 8.98 -29.07 -9.61
N ASP A 450 7.81 -29.22 -9.02
CA ASP A 450 6.79 -30.16 -9.47
C ASP A 450 5.78 -29.48 -10.40
N TYR A 451 5.14 -30.23 -11.30
CA TYR A 451 4.02 -29.72 -12.08
C TYR A 451 2.86 -30.71 -12.19
N VAL A 452 1.67 -30.16 -12.37
CA VAL A 452 0.43 -30.90 -12.65
C VAL A 452 -0.33 -30.25 -13.81
N THR A 453 -1.17 -31.04 -14.47
CA THR A 453 -2.19 -30.52 -15.39
C THR A 453 -3.44 -30.18 -14.59
N ILE A 454 -3.78 -28.90 -14.43
CA ILE A 454 -4.86 -28.42 -13.53
C ILE A 454 -6.22 -29.04 -13.86
N ALA A 455 -6.50 -29.30 -15.14
CA ALA A 455 -7.81 -29.77 -15.58
C ALA A 455 -8.10 -31.25 -15.23
N SER A 456 -7.08 -32.07 -14.97
CA SER A 456 -7.22 -33.49 -14.69
C SER A 456 -6.52 -33.86 -13.39
N THR A 457 -7.22 -34.63 -12.52
CA THR A 457 -6.62 -35.18 -11.30
C THR A 457 -5.49 -36.15 -11.63
N GLY A 458 -4.49 -36.23 -10.79
CA GLY A 458 -3.32 -37.10 -10.93
C GLY A 458 -2.12 -36.55 -10.16
N ASN A 459 -1.13 -37.41 -9.99
CA ASN A 459 0.11 -37.02 -9.29
C ASN A 459 0.93 -36.02 -10.08
N ALA A 460 1.69 -35.22 -9.36
CA ALA A 460 2.66 -34.31 -9.94
C ALA A 460 3.82 -35.08 -10.59
N THR A 461 4.44 -34.45 -11.54
CA THR A 461 5.64 -34.91 -12.24
C THR A 461 6.74 -33.86 -12.01
N ASP A 462 7.97 -34.33 -11.95
CA ASP A 462 9.15 -33.45 -11.88
C ASP A 462 9.21 -32.54 -13.11
N PHE A 463 9.42 -31.24 -12.85
CA PHE A 463 9.55 -30.22 -13.88
C PHE A 463 11.02 -29.84 -14.12
N GLY A 464 11.83 -29.84 -13.07
CA GLY A 464 13.21 -29.40 -12.99
C GLY A 464 13.52 -28.79 -11.63
N ASP A 465 14.60 -28.04 -11.52
CA ASP A 465 15.12 -27.51 -10.26
C ASP A 465 15.19 -25.99 -10.23
N THR A 466 14.98 -25.38 -9.05
CA THR A 466 15.32 -23.97 -8.78
C THR A 466 16.83 -23.83 -8.64
N THR A 467 17.37 -22.63 -8.88
CA THR A 467 18.82 -22.37 -8.80
C THR A 467 19.38 -22.62 -7.39
N VAL A 468 18.57 -22.41 -6.35
CA VAL A 468 18.93 -22.63 -4.94
C VAL A 468 17.79 -23.34 -4.21
N ALA A 469 18.11 -24.41 -3.46
CA ALA A 469 17.15 -25.10 -2.61
C ALA A 469 16.66 -24.18 -1.49
N ARG A 470 15.34 -23.98 -1.37
CA ARG A 470 14.72 -23.06 -0.40
C ARG A 470 13.25 -23.32 -0.15
N ALA A 471 12.76 -22.84 0.99
CA ALA A 471 11.37 -22.94 1.38
C ALA A 471 10.77 -21.57 1.70
N SER A 472 9.45 -21.47 1.72
CA SER A 472 8.67 -20.30 2.13
C SER A 472 9.00 -19.03 1.35
N GLY A 473 9.34 -19.17 0.07
CA GLY A 473 9.39 -18.07 -0.88
C GLY A 473 8.02 -17.77 -1.47
N ALA A 474 7.96 -16.78 -2.34
CA ALA A 474 6.76 -16.35 -3.03
C ALA A 474 6.84 -16.64 -4.53
N SER A 475 5.70 -16.95 -5.17
CA SER A 475 5.65 -17.15 -6.62
C SER A 475 4.43 -16.48 -7.26
N PHE A 476 4.58 -16.16 -8.53
CA PHE A 476 3.52 -15.67 -9.42
C PHE A 476 3.87 -15.96 -10.87
N SER A 477 2.96 -15.67 -11.78
CA SER A 477 3.18 -15.99 -13.20
C SER A 477 2.45 -15.07 -14.17
N SER A 478 2.97 -14.99 -15.38
CA SER A 478 2.20 -14.69 -16.58
C SER A 478 1.71 -16.00 -17.21
N THR A 479 1.01 -15.93 -18.35
CA THR A 479 0.61 -17.12 -19.10
C THR A 479 1.78 -18.00 -19.58
N THR A 480 3.00 -17.46 -19.64
CA THR A 480 4.17 -18.13 -20.22
C THR A 480 5.32 -18.37 -19.25
N ARG A 481 5.49 -17.50 -18.25
CA ARG A 481 6.62 -17.50 -17.34
C ARG A 481 6.12 -17.53 -15.89
N ALA A 482 6.68 -18.43 -15.09
CA ALA A 482 6.51 -18.44 -13.64
C ALA A 482 7.79 -17.94 -12.97
N VAL A 483 7.62 -17.14 -11.92
CA VAL A 483 8.70 -16.50 -11.15
C VAL A 483 8.59 -16.95 -9.71
N PHE A 484 9.73 -17.27 -9.08
CA PHE A 484 9.82 -17.68 -7.67
C PHE A 484 10.93 -16.90 -6.98
N GLY A 485 10.63 -16.17 -5.90
CA GLY A 485 11.57 -15.27 -5.24
C GLY A 485 11.69 -15.48 -3.74
N GLY A 486 12.87 -15.17 -3.19
CA GLY A 486 13.21 -15.23 -1.78
C GLY A 486 13.08 -16.59 -1.16
N GLY A 487 12.67 -16.64 0.11
CA GLY A 487 12.64 -17.86 0.92
C GLY A 487 13.84 -17.98 1.85
N TYR A 488 14.00 -19.14 2.50
CA TYR A 488 15.11 -19.38 3.41
C TYR A 488 15.75 -20.74 3.22
N THR A 489 17.03 -20.83 3.63
CA THR A 489 17.75 -22.09 3.83
C THR A 489 17.98 -22.31 5.32
N PRO A 490 17.78 -23.53 5.87
CA PRO A 490 17.94 -23.78 7.31
C PRO A 490 19.41 -23.91 7.76
N SER A 491 20.36 -23.94 6.85
CA SER A 491 21.79 -24.12 7.14
C SER A 491 22.61 -23.08 6.39
N PRO A 492 23.61 -22.44 7.05
CA PRO A 492 24.01 -22.63 8.45
C PRO A 492 23.00 -22.08 9.46
N THR A 493 23.04 -22.55 10.71
CA THR A 493 22.24 -21.99 11.80
C THR A 493 22.88 -20.70 12.33
N PRO A 494 22.14 -19.54 12.38
CA PRO A 494 20.73 -19.36 12.09
C PRO A 494 20.40 -19.52 10.60
N SER A 495 19.13 -19.80 10.28
CA SER A 495 18.63 -19.87 8.90
C SER A 495 18.99 -18.59 8.13
N THR A 496 19.34 -18.74 6.87
CA THR A 496 19.67 -17.62 5.97
C THR A 496 18.49 -17.33 5.06
N GLU A 497 17.99 -16.11 5.10
CA GLU A 497 17.01 -15.61 4.14
C GLU A 497 17.67 -15.19 2.85
N LEU A 498 16.95 -15.34 1.75
CA LEU A 498 17.46 -15.15 0.41
C LEU A 498 16.74 -13.99 -0.28
N ASN A 499 17.44 -13.33 -1.22
CA ASN A 499 16.89 -12.35 -2.16
C ASN A 499 16.79 -12.88 -3.59
N VAL A 500 17.29 -14.08 -3.86
CA VAL A 500 17.32 -14.69 -5.20
C VAL A 500 15.93 -14.81 -5.80
N VAL A 501 15.78 -14.41 -7.06
CA VAL A 501 14.58 -14.58 -7.87
C VAL A 501 14.89 -15.44 -9.09
N ASP A 502 14.16 -16.53 -9.24
CA ASP A 502 14.27 -17.47 -10.37
C ASP A 502 13.03 -17.41 -11.26
N TYR A 503 13.18 -17.89 -12.50
CA TYR A 503 12.04 -18.09 -13.39
C TYR A 503 12.16 -19.36 -14.23
N VAL A 504 10.99 -19.85 -14.67
CA VAL A 504 10.86 -20.94 -15.64
C VAL A 504 9.90 -20.57 -16.75
N THR A 505 10.08 -21.17 -17.93
CA THR A 505 9.09 -21.15 -19.00
C THR A 505 8.08 -22.27 -18.77
N ILE A 506 6.82 -21.93 -18.46
CA ILE A 506 5.80 -22.90 -17.97
C ILE A 506 5.54 -24.04 -18.98
N ALA A 507 5.60 -23.76 -20.28
CA ALA A 507 5.25 -24.71 -21.33
C ALA A 507 6.26 -25.86 -21.50
N SER A 508 7.52 -25.67 -21.10
CA SER A 508 8.60 -26.66 -21.25
C SER A 508 9.26 -26.98 -19.92
N THR A 509 9.43 -28.26 -19.61
CA THR A 509 10.17 -28.70 -18.42
C THR A 509 11.66 -28.34 -18.54
N GLY A 510 12.29 -28.11 -17.41
CA GLY A 510 13.70 -27.75 -17.29
C GLY A 510 13.95 -26.90 -16.06
N ASP A 511 15.24 -26.74 -15.75
CA ASP A 511 15.68 -25.99 -14.58
C ASP A 511 15.38 -24.50 -14.69
N ALA A 512 15.17 -23.87 -13.56
CA ALA A 512 14.98 -22.44 -13.45
C ALA A 512 16.26 -21.69 -13.80
N GLN A 513 16.08 -20.50 -14.31
CA GLN A 513 17.13 -19.55 -14.62
C GLN A 513 17.05 -18.37 -13.66
N ASP A 514 18.20 -17.75 -13.41
CA ASP A 514 18.28 -16.52 -12.64
C ASP A 514 17.45 -15.40 -13.30
N PHE A 515 16.58 -14.77 -12.50
CA PHE A 515 15.79 -13.62 -12.92
C PHE A 515 16.41 -12.31 -12.44
N GLY A 516 17.00 -12.30 -11.24
CA GLY A 516 17.54 -11.15 -10.51
C GLY A 516 17.31 -11.29 -9.01
N ASP A 517 17.28 -10.19 -8.30
CA ASP A 517 17.18 -10.15 -6.84
C ASP A 517 15.99 -9.32 -6.34
N LEU A 518 15.46 -9.66 -5.16
CA LEU A 518 14.58 -8.81 -4.38
C LEU A 518 15.36 -7.59 -3.84
N SER A 519 14.66 -6.51 -3.56
CA SER A 519 15.26 -5.31 -2.94
C SER A 519 15.87 -5.61 -1.56
N ILE A 520 15.26 -6.53 -0.81
CA ILE A 520 15.70 -7.01 0.50
C ILE A 520 15.46 -8.52 0.58
N GLN A 521 16.38 -9.26 1.19
CA GLN A 521 16.19 -10.68 1.49
C GLN A 521 15.02 -10.92 2.41
N GLY A 522 14.33 -12.06 2.28
CA GLY A 522 13.22 -12.41 3.18
C GLY A 522 12.58 -13.74 2.89
N SER A 523 11.74 -14.16 3.82
CA SER A 523 11.01 -15.44 3.78
C SER A 523 9.58 -15.29 4.28
N TYR A 524 8.78 -16.35 4.19
CA TYR A 524 7.39 -16.41 4.65
C TYR A 524 6.51 -15.30 4.08
N PHE A 525 6.57 -15.08 2.79
CA PHE A 525 5.79 -14.08 2.08
C PHE A 525 5.09 -14.67 0.88
N TYR A 526 4.20 -13.89 0.27
CA TYR A 526 3.42 -14.31 -0.88
C TYR A 526 3.59 -13.34 -2.04
N GLY A 527 3.27 -13.83 -3.22
CA GLY A 527 3.28 -13.05 -4.44
C GLY A 527 2.00 -13.24 -5.23
N THR A 528 1.69 -12.25 -6.04
CA THR A 528 0.65 -12.33 -7.07
C THR A 528 1.05 -11.47 -8.26
N SER A 529 0.30 -11.56 -9.35
CA SER A 529 0.64 -10.86 -10.58
C SER A 529 -0.60 -10.50 -11.39
N ASP A 530 -0.41 -9.60 -12.33
CA ASP A 530 -1.18 -9.61 -13.57
C ASP A 530 -0.35 -10.28 -14.69
N GLN A 531 -0.76 -10.14 -15.96
CA GLN A 531 -0.05 -10.77 -17.08
C GLN A 531 1.32 -10.14 -17.38
N THR A 532 1.66 -9.00 -16.78
CA THR A 532 2.87 -8.22 -17.10
C THR A 532 3.75 -7.96 -15.90
N ARG A 533 3.16 -7.79 -14.72
CA ARG A 533 3.84 -7.37 -13.51
C ARG A 533 3.54 -8.34 -12.37
N GLY A 534 4.59 -8.74 -11.67
CA GLY A 534 4.50 -9.48 -10.42
C GLY A 534 4.83 -8.59 -9.23
N ILE A 535 4.24 -8.90 -8.09
CA ILE A 535 4.51 -8.24 -6.81
C ILE A 535 4.78 -9.27 -5.73
N PHE A 536 5.69 -8.93 -4.82
CA PHE A 536 6.04 -9.69 -3.61
C PHE A 536 5.70 -8.86 -2.40
N ASN A 537 5.07 -9.45 -1.38
CA ASN A 537 4.64 -8.74 -0.18
C ASN A 537 4.62 -9.59 1.08
N GLY A 538 4.76 -8.95 2.25
CA GLY A 538 4.57 -9.56 3.56
C GLY A 538 5.73 -10.44 4.00
N ARG A 539 6.97 -10.09 3.63
CA ARG A 539 8.16 -10.85 3.98
C ARG A 539 8.55 -10.71 5.45
N MET A 540 9.16 -11.74 5.96
CA MET A 540 9.86 -11.75 7.24
C MET A 540 11.36 -11.56 6.98
N THR A 541 11.99 -10.67 7.74
CA THR A 541 13.45 -10.46 7.72
C THR A 541 14.09 -11.06 8.98
N ASN A 542 15.37 -11.44 8.87
CA ASN A 542 16.13 -12.02 9.99
C ASN A 542 16.23 -11.05 11.17
N GLN A 543 16.08 -11.62 12.36
CA GLN A 543 16.25 -10.98 13.69
C GLN A 543 16.22 -9.45 13.69
N PRO A 544 15.21 -8.86 14.33
CA PRO A 544 14.28 -9.48 15.32
C PRO A 544 12.96 -10.04 14.75
N TYR A 545 12.95 -10.80 13.64
CA TYR A 545 11.75 -11.39 12.99
C TYR A 545 10.63 -10.38 12.70
N THR A 546 11.01 -9.18 12.31
CA THR A 546 10.06 -8.12 11.95
C THR A 546 9.53 -8.33 10.55
N GLY A 547 8.25 -8.06 10.34
CA GLY A 547 7.70 -7.93 9.00
C GLY A 547 8.27 -6.68 8.31
N ASP A 548 8.51 -6.78 7.01
CA ASP A 548 8.88 -5.65 6.17
C ASP A 548 7.66 -5.20 5.36
N PRO A 549 7.26 -3.92 5.40
CA PRO A 549 6.08 -3.43 4.70
C PRO A 549 6.29 -3.27 3.20
N ILE A 550 7.53 -3.31 2.72
CA ILE A 550 7.86 -3.03 1.32
C ILE A 550 7.23 -4.06 0.40
N ILE A 551 6.55 -3.58 -0.62
CA ILE A 551 6.06 -4.35 -1.75
C ILE A 551 7.07 -4.21 -2.88
N ASP A 552 7.70 -5.31 -3.25
CA ASP A 552 8.60 -5.39 -4.40
C ASP A 552 7.83 -5.73 -5.67
N THR A 553 8.30 -5.22 -6.81
CA THR A 553 7.73 -5.54 -8.12
C THR A 553 8.78 -5.85 -9.17
N VAL A 554 8.38 -6.70 -10.12
CA VAL A 554 9.15 -7.00 -11.33
C VAL A 554 8.26 -6.98 -12.57
N ILE A 555 8.85 -6.75 -13.73
CA ILE A 555 8.20 -6.97 -15.04
C ILE A 555 8.48 -8.40 -15.46
N ILE A 556 7.47 -9.27 -15.52
CA ILE A 556 7.63 -10.73 -15.69
C ILE A 556 8.37 -11.09 -16.99
N ALA A 557 8.17 -10.33 -18.05
CA ALA A 557 8.76 -10.62 -19.36
C ALA A 557 10.26 -10.33 -19.45
N THR A 558 10.82 -9.50 -18.56
CA THR A 558 12.22 -9.06 -18.59
C THR A 558 12.93 -9.36 -17.28
N THR A 559 14.08 -10.02 -17.34
CA THR A 559 14.92 -10.27 -16.17
C THR A 559 15.51 -8.98 -15.62
N GLY A 560 15.70 -8.92 -14.31
CA GLY A 560 16.28 -7.78 -13.59
C GLY A 560 15.81 -7.76 -12.13
N ASN A 561 16.49 -6.98 -11.33
CA ASN A 561 16.18 -6.88 -9.91
C ASN A 561 14.80 -6.26 -9.67
N ALA A 562 14.17 -6.69 -8.59
CA ALA A 562 12.93 -6.10 -8.12
C ALA A 562 13.16 -4.65 -7.67
N VAL A 563 12.13 -3.84 -7.81
CA VAL A 563 12.12 -2.46 -7.35
C VAL A 563 10.95 -2.25 -6.38
N GLU A 564 11.14 -1.37 -5.42
CA GLU A 564 10.08 -0.98 -4.49
C GLU A 564 8.90 -0.39 -5.26
N TRP A 565 7.69 -0.88 -4.96
CA TRP A 565 6.45 -0.50 -5.62
C TRP A 565 5.48 0.26 -4.72
N GLY A 566 5.57 0.02 -3.43
CA GLY A 566 4.74 0.61 -2.40
C GLY A 566 4.95 -0.08 -1.06
N GLU A 567 4.08 0.22 -0.12
CA GLU A 567 4.13 -0.40 1.21
C GLU A 567 2.78 -1.03 1.57
N GLN A 568 2.84 -2.16 2.25
CA GLN A 568 1.70 -2.74 2.95
C GLN A 568 1.32 -1.85 4.13
N HIS A 569 0.03 -1.79 4.40
CA HIS A 569 -0.47 -1.09 5.57
C HIS A 569 0.12 -1.66 6.86
N ARG A 570 0.63 -0.79 7.72
CA ARG A 570 1.13 -1.20 9.04
C ARG A 570 -0.06 -1.29 10.00
N MET A 571 -0.21 -2.43 10.67
CA MET A 571 -1.13 -2.51 11.80
C MET A 571 -0.60 -1.64 12.92
N ASP A 572 -1.42 -0.75 13.45
CA ASP A 572 -1.06 -0.01 14.64
C ASP A 572 -0.93 -0.96 15.84
N SER A 573 0.10 -0.74 16.61
CA SER A 573 0.42 -1.54 17.77
C SER A 573 -0.67 -1.39 18.85
N GLY A 574 -1.28 -2.48 19.21
CA GLY A 574 -1.75 -2.65 20.58
C GLY A 574 -0.60 -2.36 21.57
N PRO A 575 -0.79 -2.48 22.89
CA PRO A 575 0.09 -1.96 23.95
C PRO A 575 1.48 -2.64 24.04
N HIS A 576 2.18 -2.77 22.95
CA HIS A 576 3.53 -3.33 22.84
C HIS A 576 4.50 -2.27 22.30
N ASP A 577 5.13 -1.53 23.20
CA ASP A 577 6.38 -0.75 23.04
C ASP A 577 6.54 0.12 21.77
N GLY A 578 5.46 0.64 21.18
CA GLY A 578 5.55 1.66 20.13
C GLY A 578 6.15 1.19 18.80
N GLN A 579 6.25 -0.11 18.54
CA GLN A 579 6.67 -0.65 17.26
C GLN A 579 5.43 -0.94 16.39
N ALA A 580 5.34 -0.31 15.23
CA ALA A 580 4.33 -0.60 14.22
C ALA A 580 4.47 -2.06 13.78
N LEU A 581 3.41 -2.87 13.96
CA LEU A 581 3.42 -4.27 13.57
C LEU A 581 3.18 -4.38 12.06
N VAL A 582 4.15 -4.92 11.35
CA VAL A 582 4.01 -5.24 9.93
C VAL A 582 3.54 -6.68 9.79
N ARG A 583 2.51 -6.90 8.99
CA ARG A 583 2.01 -8.24 8.71
C ARG A 583 2.95 -8.97 7.75
N ARG A 584 3.29 -10.20 8.09
CA ARG A 584 4.02 -11.17 7.26
C ARG A 584 3.09 -12.32 6.89
N SER A 585 3.43 -13.04 5.83
CA SER A 585 2.69 -14.25 5.43
C SER A 585 1.21 -13.99 5.08
N SER A 586 0.89 -12.79 4.58
CA SER A 586 -0.44 -12.47 4.05
C SER A 586 -0.64 -13.18 2.71
N MET A 587 -1.69 -14.00 2.61
CA MET A 587 -2.04 -14.71 1.37
C MET A 587 -2.44 -13.73 0.27
N MET A 588 -1.93 -13.91 -0.94
CA MET A 588 -2.17 -12.99 -2.05
C MET A 588 -2.82 -13.65 -3.25
N VAL A 589 -3.82 -13.01 -3.80
CA VAL A 589 -4.53 -13.40 -5.03
C VAL A 589 -4.72 -12.20 -5.95
N SER A 590 -5.00 -12.44 -7.22
CA SER A 590 -5.40 -11.39 -8.16
C SER A 590 -6.45 -11.90 -9.16
N ASP A 591 -7.11 -10.95 -9.82
CA ASP A 591 -8.12 -11.22 -10.85
C ASP A 591 -7.53 -11.45 -12.25
N SER A 592 -6.20 -11.42 -12.38
CA SER A 592 -5.53 -11.42 -13.71
C SER A 592 -4.17 -12.13 -13.74
N HIS A 593 -3.88 -13.04 -12.80
CA HIS A 593 -2.64 -13.82 -12.80
C HIS A 593 -2.49 -14.76 -14.01
N GLY A 594 -1.33 -15.40 -14.18
CA GLY A 594 -1.00 -16.24 -15.34
C GLY A 594 -1.91 -17.43 -15.60
N GLY A 595 -2.66 -17.87 -14.61
CA GLY A 595 -3.66 -18.95 -14.73
C GLY A 595 -5.01 -18.52 -15.33
N LEU A 596 -5.22 -17.22 -15.59
CA LEU A 596 -6.52 -16.67 -16.00
C LEU A 596 -6.58 -16.25 -17.45
#